data_b6f6c6fc5a7f111f1c3e531a0504f2be
#
_entry.id   b6f6c6fc5a7f111f1c3e531a0504f2be
#
_cell.length_a   1.000
_cell.length_b   1.000
_cell.length_c   1.000
_cell.angle_alpha   90.00
_cell.angle_beta   90.00
_cell.angle_gamma   90.00
#
_symmetry.space_group_name_H-M   'P 1'
#
loop_
_entity.id
_entity.type
_entity.pdbx_description
1 polymer ?
#
loop_
_entity_poly.entity_id
_entity_poly.type
_entity_poly.pdbx_seq_one_letter_code
_entity_poly.pdbx_strand_id
1 'polypeptide(L)'
;MPAPSPAADGSDLFEHTLAQLEPRLRRLRSPRQLMDTLRWSADQLERAYASAPAAARAAVACREGCAACCHVPVDAQAHEVLFAADHLQL
;
A
#
# COMPACT_ATOMS: atom_id res chain seq x y z
N MET A 1 -20.41 23.19 4.48
CA MET A 1 -20.51 21.85 3.95
C MET A 1 -19.22 21.09 4.22
N PRO A 2 -19.29 19.96 4.87
CA PRO A 2 -18.08 19.22 5.10
C PRO A 2 -17.47 18.75 3.78
N ALA A 3 -16.17 18.69 3.74
CA ALA A 3 -15.47 18.11 2.60
C ALA A 3 -15.90 16.66 2.40
N PRO A 4 -16.00 16.18 1.16
CA PRO A 4 -16.29 14.76 0.94
C PRO A 4 -15.26 13.90 1.65
N SER A 5 -15.70 12.76 2.15
CA SER A 5 -14.79 11.83 2.80
C SER A 5 -13.74 11.37 1.80
N PRO A 6 -12.45 11.37 2.16
CA PRO A 6 -11.41 10.86 1.26
C PRO A 6 -11.68 9.42 0.82
N ALA A 7 -12.34 8.65 1.68
CA ALA A 7 -12.64 7.26 1.40
C ALA A 7 -13.74 7.07 0.36
N ALA A 8 -14.49 8.14 0.01
CA ALA A 8 -15.62 8.00 -0.88
C ALA A 8 -15.23 7.55 -2.28
N ASP A 9 -14.12 8.07 -2.81
CA ASP A 9 -13.64 7.71 -4.14
C ASP A 9 -12.15 7.37 -4.21
N GLY A 10 -11.45 7.53 -3.09
CA GLY A 10 -10.02 7.26 -3.01
C GLY A 10 -9.11 8.31 -3.60
N SER A 11 -9.65 9.37 -4.21
CA SER A 11 -8.81 10.37 -4.88
C SER A 11 -7.96 11.16 -3.89
N ASP A 12 -8.52 11.51 -2.73
CA ASP A 12 -7.77 12.22 -1.70
C ASP A 12 -6.64 11.38 -1.14
N LEU A 13 -6.85 10.08 -0.97
CA LEU A 13 -5.80 9.16 -0.53
C LEU A 13 -4.69 9.10 -1.57
N PHE A 14 -5.04 8.98 -2.84
CA PHE A 14 -4.07 8.95 -3.93
C PHE A 14 -3.23 10.23 -3.94
N GLU A 15 -3.86 11.39 -3.93
CA GLU A 15 -3.17 12.68 -3.96
C GLU A 15 -2.30 12.89 -2.74
N HIS A 16 -2.80 12.55 -1.55
CA HIS A 16 -2.05 12.66 -0.31
C HIS A 16 -0.82 11.77 -0.34
N THR A 17 -0.99 10.53 -0.75
CA THR A 17 0.12 9.57 -0.83
C THR A 17 1.15 10.01 -1.86
N LEU A 18 0.70 10.48 -3.02
CA LEU A 18 1.60 10.96 -4.06
C LEU A 18 2.42 12.15 -3.58
N ALA A 19 1.77 13.11 -2.91
CA ALA A 19 2.45 14.29 -2.37
C ALA A 19 3.53 13.93 -1.34
N GLN A 20 3.31 12.87 -0.57
CA GLN A 20 4.28 12.38 0.41
C GLN A 20 5.37 11.52 -0.23
N LEU A 21 5.02 10.75 -1.24
CA LEU A 21 5.91 9.78 -1.88
C LEU A 21 6.92 10.46 -2.79
N GLU A 22 6.50 11.44 -3.57
CA GLU A 22 7.36 12.09 -4.56
C GLU A 22 8.65 12.67 -3.97
N PRO A 23 8.61 13.45 -2.86
CA PRO A 23 9.84 13.95 -2.25
C PRO A 23 10.75 12.82 -1.76
N ARG A 24 10.18 11.75 -1.25
CA ARG A 24 10.95 10.60 -0.78
C ARG A 24 11.70 9.93 -1.92
N LEU A 25 11.03 9.76 -3.06
CA LEU A 25 11.65 9.16 -4.24
C LEU A 25 12.78 10.03 -4.79
N ARG A 26 12.59 11.35 -4.78
CA ARG A 26 13.62 12.29 -5.25
C ARG A 26 14.88 12.28 -4.38
N ARG A 27 14.75 11.90 -3.11
CA ARG A 27 15.86 11.90 -2.15
C ARG A 27 16.55 10.54 -2.05
N LEU A 28 16.14 9.57 -2.84
CA LEU A 28 16.75 8.24 -2.79
C LEU A 28 18.22 8.31 -3.17
N ARG A 29 19.07 7.70 -2.35
CA ARG A 29 20.50 7.60 -2.57
C ARG A 29 21.04 6.19 -2.38
N SER A 30 20.24 5.27 -1.86
CA SER A 30 20.68 3.91 -1.57
C SER A 30 19.53 2.93 -1.71
N PRO A 31 19.83 1.64 -1.95
CA PRO A 31 18.81 0.59 -1.95
C PRO A 31 18.04 0.50 -0.63
N ARG A 32 18.71 0.75 0.49
CA ARG A 32 18.04 0.71 1.80
C ARG A 32 16.97 1.79 1.90
N GLN A 33 17.26 2.99 1.41
CA GLN A 33 16.27 4.07 1.39
C GLN A 33 15.06 3.71 0.52
N LEU A 34 15.28 3.01 -0.60
CA LEU A 34 14.17 2.53 -1.43
C LEU A 34 13.30 1.55 -0.65
N MET A 35 13.92 0.58 0.04
CA MET A 35 13.18 -0.39 0.85
C MET A 35 12.39 0.29 1.96
N ASP A 36 12.98 1.28 2.62
CA ASP A 36 12.30 2.05 3.66
C ASP A 36 11.11 2.82 3.11
N THR A 37 11.24 3.38 1.91
CA THR A 37 10.15 4.09 1.23
C THR A 37 9.02 3.14 0.86
N LEU A 38 9.34 1.95 0.36
CA LEU A 38 8.34 0.94 0.03
C LEU A 38 7.60 0.47 1.29
N ARG A 39 8.32 0.29 2.39
CA ARG A 39 7.73 -0.06 3.68
C ARG A 39 6.80 1.04 4.17
N TRP A 40 7.22 2.29 4.05
CA TRP A 40 6.36 3.43 4.38
C TRP A 40 5.07 3.41 3.55
N SER A 41 5.17 3.15 2.24
CA SER A 41 4.00 3.07 1.36
C SER A 41 3.04 1.96 1.80
N ALA A 42 3.58 0.80 2.14
CA ALA A 42 2.77 -0.32 2.63
C ALA A 42 2.05 0.06 3.93
N ASP A 43 2.73 0.76 4.84
CA ASP A 43 2.13 1.21 6.09
C ASP A 43 0.98 2.20 5.84
N GLN A 44 1.09 3.06 4.82
CA GLN A 44 0.02 3.98 4.45
C GLN A 44 -1.23 3.21 4.00
N LEU A 45 -1.07 2.16 3.22
CA LEU A 45 -2.19 1.32 2.78
C LEU A 45 -2.83 0.61 3.97
N GLU A 46 -2.04 0.08 4.89
CA GLU A 46 -2.55 -0.57 6.10
C GLU A 46 -3.38 0.40 6.94
N ARG A 47 -2.89 1.61 7.12
CA ARG A 47 -3.61 2.66 7.87
C ARG A 47 -4.91 3.05 7.19
N ALA A 48 -4.88 3.18 5.86
CA ALA A 48 -6.08 3.50 5.09
C ALA A 48 -7.14 2.41 5.25
N TYR A 49 -6.73 1.16 5.17
CA TYR A 49 -7.63 0.03 5.38
C TYR A 49 -8.19 0.02 6.80
N ALA A 50 -7.33 0.23 7.80
CA ALA A 50 -7.74 0.22 9.20
C ALA A 50 -8.76 1.33 9.52
N SER A 51 -8.68 2.46 8.81
CA SER A 51 -9.62 3.58 9.01
C SER A 51 -10.88 3.48 8.16
N ALA A 52 -11.00 2.47 7.29
CA ALA A 52 -12.21 2.26 6.51
C ALA A 52 -13.39 1.89 7.44
N PRO A 53 -14.64 2.22 7.04
CA PRO A 53 -15.80 1.82 7.81
C PRO A 53 -15.87 0.32 8.04
N ALA A 54 -16.32 -0.09 9.21
CA ALA A 54 -16.40 -1.50 9.57
C ALA A 54 -17.21 -2.32 8.56
N ALA A 55 -18.32 -1.74 8.07
CA ALA A 55 -19.14 -2.42 7.07
C ALA A 55 -18.37 -2.66 5.76
N ALA A 56 -17.56 -1.69 5.33
CA ALA A 56 -16.75 -1.84 4.14
C ALA A 56 -15.69 -2.93 4.32
N ARG A 57 -15.04 -2.95 5.48
CA ARG A 57 -14.04 -4.00 5.79
C ARG A 57 -14.68 -5.38 5.86
N ALA A 58 -15.87 -5.47 6.43
CA ALA A 58 -16.59 -6.75 6.53
C ALA A 58 -17.00 -7.29 5.16
N ALA A 59 -17.20 -6.42 4.17
CA ALA A 59 -17.56 -6.81 2.82
C ALA A 59 -16.38 -7.36 2.02
N VAL A 60 -15.15 -7.17 2.48
CA VAL A 60 -13.96 -7.68 1.80
C VAL A 60 -13.83 -9.17 2.06
N ALA A 61 -13.83 -9.96 0.98
CA ALA A 61 -13.71 -11.40 1.08
C ALA A 61 -12.28 -11.88 1.44
N CYS A 62 -11.28 -11.09 1.03
CA CYS A 62 -9.89 -11.42 1.31
C CYS A 62 -9.50 -10.98 2.72
N ARG A 63 -8.76 -11.83 3.42
CA ARG A 63 -8.27 -11.55 4.78
C ARG A 63 -6.94 -12.24 4.99
N GLU A 64 -6.25 -11.87 6.07
CA GLU A 64 -4.99 -12.51 6.42
C GLU A 64 -5.18 -14.03 6.54
N GLY A 65 -4.27 -14.77 5.94
CA GLY A 65 -4.32 -16.22 5.90
C GLY A 65 -5.13 -16.80 4.74
N CYS A 66 -5.84 -15.96 3.97
CA CYS A 66 -6.56 -16.42 2.80
C CYS A 66 -5.57 -16.77 1.67
N ALA A 67 -5.74 -17.94 1.04
CA ALA A 67 -4.86 -18.42 -0.02
C ALA A 67 -5.60 -18.62 -1.35
N ALA A 68 -6.85 -18.18 -1.47
CA ALA A 68 -7.66 -18.46 -2.65
C ALA A 68 -7.02 -17.92 -3.93
N CYS A 69 -6.47 -16.71 -3.91
CA CYS A 69 -5.83 -16.09 -5.07
C CYS A 69 -4.39 -16.56 -5.31
N CYS A 70 -3.82 -17.36 -4.40
CA CYS A 70 -2.46 -17.88 -4.58
C CYS A 70 -2.35 -18.87 -5.74
N HIS A 71 -3.47 -19.36 -6.25
CA HIS A 71 -3.51 -20.26 -7.38
C HIS A 71 -3.67 -19.56 -8.72
N VAL A 72 -3.67 -18.22 -8.71
CA VAL A 72 -3.85 -17.41 -9.91
C VAL A 72 -2.53 -16.69 -10.20
N PRO A 73 -2.06 -16.69 -11.48
CA PRO A 73 -0.87 -15.92 -11.83
C PRO A 73 -1.07 -14.44 -11.51
N VAL A 74 -0.04 -13.81 -10.95
CA VAL A 74 -0.05 -12.40 -10.58
C VAL A 74 1.20 -11.75 -11.16
N ASP A 75 1.02 -10.61 -11.84
CA ASP A 75 2.14 -9.83 -12.33
C ASP A 75 2.67 -8.96 -11.18
N ALA A 76 3.99 -8.89 -11.07
CA ALA A 76 4.65 -8.03 -10.11
C ALA A 76 5.76 -7.25 -10.79
N GLN A 77 5.92 -5.99 -10.41
CA GLN A 77 7.01 -5.18 -10.91
C GLN A 77 8.29 -5.44 -10.08
N ALA A 78 9.43 -5.03 -10.63
CA ALA A 78 10.73 -5.32 -10.02
C ALA A 78 10.82 -4.83 -8.57
N HIS A 79 10.34 -3.62 -8.28
CA HIS A 79 10.39 -3.08 -6.92
C HIS A 79 9.52 -3.89 -5.94
N GLU A 80 8.41 -4.43 -6.41
CA GLU A 80 7.53 -5.27 -5.58
C GLU A 80 8.21 -6.59 -5.24
N VAL A 81 8.88 -7.20 -6.22
CA VAL A 81 9.62 -8.44 -6.00
C VAL A 81 10.77 -8.22 -5.02
N LEU A 82 11.52 -7.13 -5.19
CA LEU A 82 12.62 -6.79 -4.30
C LEU A 82 12.15 -6.52 -2.88
N PHE A 83 11.02 -5.83 -2.74
CA PHE A 83 10.45 -5.56 -1.42
C PHE A 83 10.01 -6.85 -0.73
N ALA A 84 9.34 -7.74 -1.47
CA ALA A 84 8.92 -9.04 -0.92
C ALA A 84 10.13 -9.88 -0.50
N ALA A 85 11.18 -9.90 -1.33
CA ALA A 85 12.39 -10.65 -1.02
C ALA A 85 13.09 -10.09 0.24
N ASP A 86 13.14 -8.79 0.39
CA ASP A 86 13.70 -8.14 1.58
C ASP A 86 12.89 -8.50 2.83
N HIS A 87 11.57 -8.48 2.72
CA HIS A 87 10.67 -8.84 3.83
C HIS A 87 10.87 -10.29 4.26
N LEU A 88 11.06 -11.19 3.30
CA LEU A 88 11.26 -12.61 3.55
C LEU A 88 12.72 -12.95 3.89
N GLN A 89 13.62 -11.99 3.79
CA GLN A 89 15.06 -12.17 4.04
C GLN A 89 15.72 -13.17 3.11
N LEU A 90 15.31 -13.14 1.85
CA LEU A 90 15.86 -14.02 0.82
C LEU A 90 17.17 -13.45 0.23
#